data_297c7a620aa10635c61b53b222fcd8b1
#
_entry.id   297c7a620aa10635c61b53b222fcd8b1
#
_cell.length_a   1.000
_cell.length_b   1.000
_cell.length_c   1.000
_cell.angle_alpha   90.00
_cell.angle_beta   90.00
_cell.angle_gamma   90.00
#
_symmetry.space_group_name_H-M   'P 1'
#
loop_
_entity.id
_entity.type
_entity.pdbx_description
1 polymer ?
#
loop_
_entity_poly.entity_id
_entity_poly.type
_entity_poly.pdbx_seq_one_letter_code
_entity_poly.pdbx_strand_id
1 'polypeptide(L)'
;MKTIITKNLILIALVAFVFNVQATEKNEMQNAMNLTPNIEEGKKTYELCATCHNADGWGKTDGSFPVIAGQHRSVIIKQLADIRARNRENPTMYPFTGDDVIGGAQGLEDVAEYISQLPANPSPGKGNGLHLEEGKKLFNEKCMACHGSEGMGNAEAFFPKIQGQHYEYLLRQLQWIRDGRRKNANPAMLALIKEMDDKTLAIIADYVSRIPAAK
;
A
#
# COMPACT_ATOMS: atom_id res chain seq x y z
N MET A 1 17.55 35.84 28.23
CA MET A 1 16.11 35.72 27.88
C MET A 1 15.82 35.62 26.37
N LYS A 2 16.58 36.20 25.46
CA LYS A 2 16.32 36.16 24.00
C LYS A 2 16.50 34.77 23.34
N THR A 3 17.36 33.90 23.86
CA THR A 3 17.71 32.61 23.25
C THR A 3 16.65 31.50 23.49
N ILE A 4 15.83 31.61 24.51
CA ILE A 4 14.79 30.62 24.84
C ILE A 4 13.53 30.82 23.97
N ILE A 5 13.22 32.08 23.66
CA ILE A 5 12.03 32.44 22.86
C ILE A 5 12.19 31.94 21.40
N THR A 6 13.40 32.05 20.84
CA THR A 6 13.67 31.58 19.45
C THR A 6 13.59 30.07 19.30
N LYS A 7 14.05 29.29 20.30
CA LYS A 7 13.96 27.81 20.23
C LYS A 7 12.52 27.31 20.31
N ASN A 8 11.69 27.94 21.14
CA ASN A 8 10.27 27.57 21.28
C ASN A 8 9.45 27.97 20.04
N LEU A 9 9.77 29.09 19.39
CA LEU A 9 9.11 29.52 18.15
C LEU A 9 9.42 28.56 16.98
N ILE A 10 10.66 28.07 16.86
CA ILE A 10 11.06 27.10 15.83
C ILE A 10 10.36 25.76 16.07
N LEU A 11 10.26 25.32 17.32
CA LEU A 11 9.59 24.05 17.64
C LEU A 11 8.09 24.11 17.36
N ILE A 12 7.43 25.22 17.68
CA ILE A 12 6.00 25.44 17.39
C ILE A 12 5.76 25.50 15.87
N ALA A 13 6.61 26.15 15.11
CA ALA A 13 6.50 26.21 13.66
C ALA A 13 6.69 24.84 12.97
N LEU A 14 7.62 24.02 13.46
CA LEU A 14 7.84 22.66 12.97
C LEU A 14 6.64 21.75 13.27
N VAL A 15 6.09 21.81 14.47
CA VAL A 15 4.90 21.03 14.85
C VAL A 15 3.68 21.47 14.02
N ALA A 16 3.47 22.77 13.85
CA ALA A 16 2.36 23.29 13.03
C ALA A 16 2.49 22.88 11.55
N PHE A 17 3.70 22.82 11.01
CA PHE A 17 3.94 22.38 9.63
C PHE A 17 3.58 20.91 9.42
N VAL A 18 3.97 20.03 10.35
CA VAL A 18 3.63 18.59 10.28
C VAL A 18 2.13 18.36 10.37
N PHE A 19 1.43 19.05 11.25
CA PHE A 19 -0.03 18.96 11.35
C PHE A 19 -0.76 19.42 10.10
N ASN A 20 -0.27 20.47 9.44
CA ASN A 20 -0.86 20.96 8.19
C ASN A 20 -0.71 19.97 7.03
N VAL A 21 0.45 19.32 6.88
CA VAL A 21 0.69 18.33 5.82
C VAL A 21 -0.23 17.12 5.98
N GLN A 22 -0.35 16.58 7.20
CA GLN A 22 -1.24 15.43 7.48
C GLN A 22 -2.73 15.78 7.29
N ALA A 23 -3.14 17.00 7.65
CA ALA A 23 -4.51 17.47 7.43
C ALA A 23 -4.83 17.61 5.95
N THR A 24 -3.91 18.12 5.14
CA THR A 24 -4.07 18.29 3.69
C THR A 24 -4.22 16.94 2.98
N GLU A 25 -3.38 15.95 3.31
CA GLU A 25 -3.44 14.61 2.75
C GLU A 25 -4.75 13.88 3.09
N LYS A 26 -5.15 13.93 4.36
CA LYS A 26 -6.42 13.33 4.80
C LYS A 26 -7.61 13.95 4.08
N ASN A 27 -7.57 15.25 3.84
CA ASN A 27 -8.59 15.96 3.08
C ASN A 27 -8.59 15.53 1.61
N GLU A 28 -7.43 15.40 0.97
CA GLU A 28 -7.32 14.97 -0.42
C GLU A 28 -7.84 13.54 -0.62
N MET A 29 -7.40 12.59 0.23
CA MET A 29 -7.89 11.22 0.22
C MET A 29 -9.42 11.16 0.40
N GLN A 30 -9.95 11.91 1.37
CA GLN A 30 -11.39 11.97 1.62
C GLN A 30 -12.15 12.60 0.44
N ASN A 31 -11.60 13.66 -0.17
CA ASN A 31 -12.18 14.30 -1.34
C ASN A 31 -12.21 13.33 -2.51
N ALA A 32 -11.10 12.64 -2.81
CA ALA A 32 -11.02 11.66 -3.89
C ALA A 32 -12.11 10.59 -3.75
N MET A 33 -12.24 10.00 -2.56
CA MET A 33 -13.22 8.94 -2.31
C MET A 33 -14.69 9.36 -2.47
N ASN A 34 -14.99 10.66 -2.41
CA ASN A 34 -16.35 11.20 -2.57
C ASN A 34 -16.67 11.64 -4.01
N LEU A 35 -15.71 11.57 -4.92
CA LEU A 35 -15.90 11.93 -6.31
C LEU A 35 -16.48 10.76 -7.12
N THR A 36 -17.09 11.09 -8.26
CA THR A 36 -17.52 10.07 -9.23
C THR A 36 -16.36 9.77 -10.19
N PRO A 37 -15.93 8.51 -10.31
CA PRO A 37 -14.79 8.15 -11.15
C PRO A 37 -15.11 8.26 -12.65
N ASN A 38 -14.13 8.70 -13.43
CA ASN A 38 -14.10 8.60 -14.87
C ASN A 38 -13.10 7.52 -15.30
N ILE A 39 -13.62 6.33 -15.66
CA ILE A 39 -12.81 5.16 -16.00
C ILE A 39 -11.89 5.40 -17.20
N GLU A 40 -12.36 6.15 -18.21
CA GLU A 40 -11.56 6.44 -19.40
C GLU A 40 -10.36 7.35 -19.09
N GLU A 41 -10.55 8.35 -18.23
CA GLU A 41 -9.44 9.17 -17.76
C GLU A 41 -8.50 8.39 -16.84
N GLY A 42 -9.05 7.53 -15.97
CA GLY A 42 -8.27 6.62 -15.16
C GLY A 42 -7.39 5.68 -15.99
N LYS A 43 -7.92 5.16 -17.10
CA LYS A 43 -7.18 4.34 -18.06
C LYS A 43 -6.03 5.11 -18.72
N LYS A 44 -6.25 6.34 -19.13
CA LYS A 44 -5.20 7.21 -19.70
C LYS A 44 -4.08 7.47 -18.69
N THR A 45 -4.45 7.84 -17.47
CA THR A 45 -3.47 8.03 -16.38
C THR A 45 -2.69 6.75 -16.10
N TYR A 46 -3.37 5.59 -16.18
CA TYR A 46 -2.74 4.28 -15.95
C TYR A 46 -1.67 3.93 -16.98
N GLU A 47 -1.69 4.44 -18.20
CA GLU A 47 -0.66 4.17 -19.22
C GLU A 47 0.75 4.46 -18.71
N LEU A 48 0.91 5.50 -17.90
CA LEU A 48 2.18 5.81 -17.26
C LEU A 48 2.55 4.77 -16.19
N CYS A 49 1.58 4.33 -15.40
CA CYS A 49 1.76 3.32 -14.35
C CYS A 49 2.12 1.95 -14.95
N ALA A 50 1.57 1.64 -16.13
CA ALA A 50 1.80 0.39 -16.86
C ALA A 50 3.26 0.18 -17.26
N THR A 51 4.06 1.23 -17.36
CA THR A 51 5.50 1.13 -17.68
C THR A 51 6.27 0.29 -16.66
N CYS A 52 5.81 0.27 -15.41
CA CYS A 52 6.39 -0.50 -14.31
C CYS A 52 5.49 -1.64 -13.84
N HIS A 53 4.17 -1.39 -13.76
CA HIS A 53 3.20 -2.35 -13.25
C HIS A 53 2.60 -3.26 -14.33
N ASN A 54 3.02 -3.12 -15.60
CA ASN A 54 2.47 -3.77 -16.79
C ASN A 54 1.02 -3.32 -17.11
N ALA A 55 0.56 -3.59 -18.34
CA ALA A 55 -0.77 -3.21 -18.77
C ALA A 55 -1.90 -3.91 -17.99
N ASP A 56 -1.62 -5.11 -17.47
CA ASP A 56 -2.52 -5.91 -16.66
C ASP A 56 -2.46 -5.58 -15.15
N GLY A 57 -1.53 -4.76 -14.72
CA GLY A 57 -1.34 -4.41 -13.30
C GLY A 57 -0.71 -5.51 -12.46
N TRP A 58 -0.11 -6.53 -13.09
CA TRP A 58 0.44 -7.69 -12.37
C TRP A 58 1.88 -7.50 -11.88
N GLY A 59 2.55 -6.42 -12.29
CA GLY A 59 3.90 -6.10 -11.84
C GLY A 59 4.94 -7.13 -12.27
N LYS A 60 5.92 -7.42 -11.40
CA LYS A 60 7.00 -8.38 -11.67
C LYS A 60 7.15 -9.39 -10.55
N THR A 61 7.34 -10.65 -10.93
CA THR A 61 7.43 -11.79 -10.00
C THR A 61 8.62 -11.73 -9.04
N ASP A 62 9.67 -10.96 -9.40
CA ASP A 62 10.81 -10.65 -8.52
C ASP A 62 10.45 -9.63 -7.41
N GLY A 63 9.20 -9.16 -7.37
CA GLY A 63 8.69 -8.24 -6.39
C GLY A 63 9.18 -6.80 -6.53
N SER A 64 9.96 -6.46 -7.56
CA SER A 64 10.42 -5.08 -7.81
C SER A 64 9.22 -4.13 -7.99
N PHE A 65 8.22 -4.58 -8.73
CA PHE A 65 6.93 -3.91 -8.91
C PHE A 65 5.80 -4.83 -8.46
N PRO A 66 4.93 -4.37 -7.50
CA PRO A 66 3.85 -5.21 -6.99
C PRO A 66 2.70 -5.37 -7.98
N VAL A 67 1.90 -6.42 -7.74
CA VAL A 67 0.54 -6.50 -8.27
C VAL A 67 -0.28 -5.36 -7.67
N ILE A 68 -0.92 -4.57 -8.52
CA ILE A 68 -1.88 -3.52 -8.12
C ILE A 68 -3.28 -3.79 -8.66
N ALA A 69 -3.39 -4.66 -9.67
CA ALA A 69 -4.65 -5.08 -10.28
C ALA A 69 -5.65 -5.62 -9.27
N GLY A 70 -6.89 -5.18 -9.36
CA GLY A 70 -7.99 -5.63 -8.52
C GLY A 70 -7.89 -5.24 -7.04
N GLN A 71 -6.92 -4.39 -6.64
CA GLN A 71 -6.83 -3.88 -5.29
C GLN A 71 -8.03 -2.98 -4.96
N HIS A 72 -8.41 -2.87 -3.69
CA HIS A 72 -9.47 -1.95 -3.27
C HIS A 72 -9.16 -0.51 -3.67
N ARG A 73 -10.12 0.16 -4.31
CA ARG A 73 -10.03 1.57 -4.71
C ARG A 73 -9.55 2.45 -3.55
N SER A 74 -10.19 2.33 -2.39
CA SER A 74 -9.82 3.10 -1.18
C SER A 74 -8.37 2.90 -0.75
N VAL A 75 -7.87 1.67 -0.87
CA VAL A 75 -6.47 1.34 -0.56
C VAL A 75 -5.52 1.98 -1.58
N ILE A 76 -5.86 1.95 -2.88
CA ILE A 76 -5.04 2.57 -3.93
C ILE A 76 -4.96 4.07 -3.71
N ILE A 77 -6.10 4.76 -3.51
CA ILE A 77 -6.16 6.19 -3.20
C ILE A 77 -5.26 6.51 -2.02
N LYS A 78 -5.45 5.78 -0.91
CA LYS A 78 -4.63 5.97 0.29
C LYS A 78 -3.14 5.80 0.02
N GLN A 79 -2.73 4.75 -0.70
CA GLN A 79 -1.31 4.51 -0.95
C GLN A 79 -0.68 5.58 -1.86
N LEU A 80 -1.39 6.05 -2.88
CA LEU A 80 -0.90 7.12 -3.75
C LEU A 80 -0.81 8.46 -3.00
N ALA A 81 -1.81 8.82 -2.21
CA ALA A 81 -1.79 9.99 -1.35
C ALA A 81 -0.66 9.91 -0.30
N ASP A 82 -0.49 8.79 0.39
CA ASP A 82 0.60 8.56 1.35
C ASP A 82 1.99 8.70 0.70
N ILE A 83 2.17 8.19 -0.52
CA ILE A 83 3.44 8.30 -1.26
C ILE A 83 3.68 9.77 -1.64
N ARG A 84 2.68 10.46 -2.18
CA ARG A 84 2.74 11.89 -2.52
C ARG A 84 3.16 12.74 -1.32
N ALA A 85 2.50 12.53 -0.19
CA ALA A 85 2.76 13.25 1.06
C ALA A 85 4.04 12.80 1.80
N ARG A 86 4.80 11.82 1.28
CA ARG A 86 6.01 11.26 1.91
C ARG A 86 5.74 10.51 3.22
N ASN A 87 4.48 10.16 3.49
CA ASN A 87 4.11 9.30 4.61
C ASN A 87 4.46 7.83 4.33
N ARG A 88 4.47 7.45 3.05
CA ARG A 88 5.01 6.18 2.58
C ARG A 88 6.28 6.42 1.77
N GLU A 89 7.41 5.99 2.32
CA GLU A 89 8.69 6.04 1.63
C GLU A 89 8.67 5.15 0.38
N ASN A 90 8.73 5.77 -0.80
CA ASN A 90 8.85 5.08 -2.07
C ASN A 90 9.45 6.00 -3.15
N PRO A 91 10.79 6.20 -3.14
CA PRO A 91 11.45 7.12 -4.06
C PRO A 91 11.16 6.85 -5.53
N THR A 92 11.00 5.58 -5.91
CA THR A 92 10.69 5.19 -7.29
C THR A 92 9.32 5.72 -7.76
N MET A 93 8.34 5.80 -6.85
CA MET A 93 6.98 6.26 -7.17
C MET A 93 6.79 7.77 -7.05
N TYR A 94 7.69 8.50 -6.37
CA TYR A 94 7.53 9.92 -6.13
C TYR A 94 7.27 10.76 -7.40
N PRO A 95 8.00 10.56 -8.52
CA PRO A 95 7.77 11.34 -9.72
C PRO A 95 6.40 11.10 -10.38
N PHE A 96 5.74 9.99 -10.01
CA PHE A 96 4.50 9.55 -10.65
C PHE A 96 3.25 9.84 -9.81
N THR A 97 3.39 10.44 -8.64
CA THR A 97 2.27 10.70 -7.73
C THR A 97 1.92 12.18 -7.58
N GLY A 98 2.60 13.09 -8.28
CA GLY A 98 2.33 14.54 -8.25
C GLY A 98 0.97 14.91 -8.86
N ASP A 99 0.44 16.07 -8.49
CA ASP A 99 -0.84 16.58 -9.01
C ASP A 99 -0.78 16.86 -10.51
N ASP A 100 0.37 17.28 -10.99
CA ASP A 100 0.69 17.49 -12.41
C ASP A 100 0.70 16.20 -13.24
N VAL A 101 0.86 15.05 -12.58
CA VAL A 101 0.90 13.74 -13.22
C VAL A 101 -0.44 13.00 -13.11
N ILE A 102 -1.00 12.92 -11.88
CA ILE A 102 -2.24 12.19 -11.64
C ILE A 102 -3.49 13.04 -11.85
N GLY A 103 -3.42 14.37 -11.63
CA GLY A 103 -4.58 15.27 -11.77
C GLY A 103 -5.36 15.48 -10.47
N GLY A 104 -4.66 15.60 -9.35
CA GLY A 104 -5.25 15.88 -8.03
C GLY A 104 -6.21 14.80 -7.53
N ALA A 105 -7.21 15.20 -6.74
CA ALA A 105 -8.16 14.26 -6.13
C ALA A 105 -9.02 13.51 -7.17
N GLN A 106 -9.42 14.17 -8.27
CA GLN A 106 -10.19 13.51 -9.33
C GLN A 106 -9.34 12.44 -10.03
N GLY A 107 -8.11 12.74 -10.41
CA GLY A 107 -7.24 11.75 -11.06
C GLY A 107 -6.85 10.60 -10.14
N LEU A 108 -6.72 10.83 -8.82
CA LEU A 108 -6.56 9.74 -7.84
C LEU A 108 -7.76 8.79 -7.85
N GLU A 109 -8.98 9.34 -7.88
CA GLU A 109 -10.21 8.58 -7.93
C GLU A 109 -10.30 7.78 -9.23
N ASP A 110 -10.08 8.44 -10.37
CA ASP A 110 -10.21 7.85 -11.70
C ASP A 110 -9.25 6.67 -11.89
N VAL A 111 -7.96 6.88 -11.58
CA VAL A 111 -6.94 5.82 -11.73
C VAL A 111 -7.14 4.69 -10.73
N ALA A 112 -7.56 5.00 -9.49
CA ALA A 112 -7.80 3.98 -8.49
C ALA A 112 -8.99 3.08 -8.84
N GLU A 113 -10.08 3.66 -9.35
CA GLU A 113 -11.21 2.90 -9.82
C GLU A 113 -10.84 2.03 -11.03
N TYR A 114 -10.12 2.58 -12.02
CA TYR A 114 -9.64 1.78 -13.16
C TYR A 114 -8.78 0.59 -12.70
N ILE A 115 -7.81 0.80 -11.82
CA ILE A 115 -6.93 -0.26 -11.30
C ILE A 115 -7.74 -1.32 -10.54
N SER A 116 -8.77 -0.90 -9.79
CA SER A 116 -9.62 -1.82 -9.01
C SER A 116 -10.38 -2.82 -9.88
N GLN A 117 -10.63 -2.47 -11.14
CA GLN A 117 -11.33 -3.28 -12.13
C GLN A 117 -10.40 -4.15 -12.98
N LEU A 118 -9.08 -3.96 -12.90
CA LEU A 118 -8.13 -4.82 -13.60
C LEU A 118 -8.22 -6.27 -13.10
N PRO A 119 -8.07 -7.26 -14.00
CA PRO A 119 -8.20 -8.66 -13.65
C PRO A 119 -7.13 -9.11 -12.66
N ALA A 120 -7.53 -9.96 -11.73
CA ALA A 120 -6.63 -10.52 -10.74
C ALA A 120 -5.47 -11.30 -11.38
N ASN A 121 -4.29 -11.24 -10.76
CA ASN A 121 -3.11 -11.99 -11.23
C ASN A 121 -3.29 -13.50 -10.98
N PRO A 122 -3.34 -14.34 -12.01
CA PRO A 122 -3.52 -15.78 -11.86
C PRO A 122 -2.22 -16.51 -11.46
N SER A 123 -1.07 -15.84 -11.58
CA SER A 123 0.24 -16.48 -11.42
C SER A 123 1.28 -15.59 -10.74
N PRO A 124 1.06 -15.22 -9.45
CA PRO A 124 2.02 -14.43 -8.70
C PRO A 124 3.32 -15.22 -8.46
N GLY A 125 4.44 -14.50 -8.28
CA GLY A 125 5.68 -15.10 -7.80
C GLY A 125 5.49 -15.71 -6.41
N LYS A 126 5.97 -16.93 -6.22
CA LYS A 126 5.79 -17.71 -4.98
C LYS A 126 7.13 -17.96 -4.30
N GLY A 127 7.11 -18.20 -2.98
CA GLY A 127 8.27 -18.68 -2.23
C GLY A 127 8.56 -20.17 -2.50
N ASN A 128 9.40 -20.79 -1.64
CA ASN A 128 9.91 -22.15 -1.85
C ASN A 128 8.91 -23.27 -1.49
N GLY A 129 7.83 -22.99 -0.78
CA GLY A 129 6.79 -23.95 -0.43
C GLY A 129 7.12 -24.91 0.73
N LEU A 130 8.21 -24.68 1.45
CA LEU A 130 8.70 -25.67 2.44
C LEU A 130 7.89 -25.69 3.75
N HIS A 131 7.25 -24.58 4.14
CA HIS A 131 6.62 -24.42 5.46
C HIS A 131 5.15 -23.96 5.35
N LEU A 132 4.39 -24.46 4.38
CA LEU A 132 3.04 -23.94 4.08
C LEU A 132 2.03 -24.15 5.21
N GLU A 133 2.08 -25.29 5.91
CA GLU A 133 1.17 -25.54 7.04
C GLU A 133 1.45 -24.60 8.21
N GLU A 134 2.73 -24.34 8.51
CA GLU A 134 3.13 -23.35 9.51
C GLU A 134 2.70 -21.94 9.09
N GLY A 135 2.91 -21.58 7.81
CA GLY A 135 2.48 -20.30 7.24
C GLY A 135 0.97 -20.10 7.33
N LYS A 136 0.19 -21.14 7.02
CA LYS A 136 -1.27 -21.14 7.17
C LYS A 136 -1.70 -20.91 8.62
N LYS A 137 -1.07 -21.59 9.56
CA LYS A 137 -1.34 -21.42 10.99
C LYS A 137 -1.06 -19.98 11.43
N LEU A 138 0.12 -19.46 11.11
CA LEU A 138 0.53 -18.09 11.45
C LEU A 138 -0.40 -17.05 10.82
N PHE A 139 -0.78 -17.24 9.56
CA PHE A 139 -1.73 -16.37 8.87
C PHE A 139 -3.08 -16.34 9.59
N ASN A 140 -3.63 -17.50 9.91
CA ASN A 140 -4.92 -17.61 10.59
C ASN A 140 -4.91 -16.96 11.98
N GLU A 141 -3.82 -17.12 12.73
CA GLU A 141 -3.69 -16.59 14.09
C GLU A 141 -3.40 -15.08 14.13
N LYS A 142 -2.67 -14.55 13.15
CA LYS A 142 -2.12 -13.20 13.22
C LYS A 142 -2.65 -12.23 12.14
N CYS A 143 -3.06 -12.72 10.99
CA CYS A 143 -3.34 -11.89 9.81
C CYS A 143 -4.82 -11.89 9.42
N MET A 144 -5.50 -13.03 9.59
CA MET A 144 -6.86 -13.27 9.10
C MET A 144 -7.88 -12.28 9.66
N ALA A 145 -7.72 -11.83 10.91
CA ALA A 145 -8.67 -10.91 11.54
C ALA A 145 -8.85 -9.58 10.77
N CYS A 146 -7.79 -9.10 10.12
CA CYS A 146 -7.81 -7.87 9.33
C CYS A 146 -7.89 -8.14 7.83
N HIS A 147 -7.18 -9.18 7.35
CA HIS A 147 -7.08 -9.46 5.92
C HIS A 147 -8.10 -10.47 5.39
N GLY A 148 -8.93 -11.05 6.25
CA GLY A 148 -9.88 -12.11 5.90
C GLY A 148 -9.21 -13.46 5.66
N SER A 149 -10.00 -14.54 5.68
CA SER A 149 -9.50 -15.92 5.52
C SER A 149 -8.82 -16.17 4.16
N GLU A 150 -9.25 -15.43 3.13
CA GLU A 150 -8.74 -15.50 1.76
C GLU A 150 -7.82 -14.33 1.40
N GLY A 151 -7.42 -13.51 2.37
CA GLY A 151 -6.55 -12.37 2.11
C GLY A 151 -7.19 -11.23 1.30
N MET A 152 -8.54 -11.17 1.28
CA MET A 152 -9.31 -10.15 0.55
C MET A 152 -9.24 -8.75 1.14
N GLY A 153 -8.81 -8.62 2.40
CA GLY A 153 -8.79 -7.34 3.10
C GLY A 153 -10.17 -6.77 3.40
N ASN A 154 -10.22 -5.45 3.62
CA ASN A 154 -11.45 -4.70 3.86
C ASN A 154 -11.28 -3.26 3.31
N ALA A 155 -12.10 -2.90 2.33
CA ALA A 155 -12.02 -1.61 1.65
C ALA A 155 -12.33 -0.42 2.60
N GLU A 156 -13.32 -0.58 3.48
CA GLU A 156 -13.75 0.47 4.41
C GLU A 156 -12.71 0.73 5.52
N ALA A 157 -12.05 -0.34 5.97
CA ALA A 157 -11.00 -0.27 6.97
C ALA A 157 -9.60 -0.02 6.37
N PHE A 158 -9.49 0.17 5.05
CA PHE A 158 -8.22 0.32 4.34
C PHE A 158 -7.25 -0.86 4.52
N PHE A 159 -7.77 -2.04 4.79
CA PHE A 159 -6.97 -3.26 4.82
C PHE A 159 -6.82 -3.80 3.40
N PRO A 160 -5.58 -3.89 2.87
CA PRO A 160 -5.38 -4.29 1.48
C PRO A 160 -5.70 -5.75 1.24
N LYS A 161 -6.12 -6.05 0.00
CA LYS A 161 -6.02 -7.40 -0.54
C LYS A 161 -4.54 -7.79 -0.59
N ILE A 162 -4.22 -8.96 -0.07
CA ILE A 162 -2.86 -9.50 -0.06
C ILE A 162 -2.74 -10.82 -0.81
N GLN A 163 -3.87 -11.44 -1.15
CA GLN A 163 -3.93 -12.58 -2.06
C GLN A 163 -3.44 -12.20 -3.47
N GLY A 164 -2.91 -13.14 -4.20
CA GLY A 164 -2.43 -12.91 -5.57
C GLY A 164 -1.24 -11.95 -5.68
N GLN A 165 -0.60 -11.60 -4.56
CA GLN A 165 0.57 -10.72 -4.53
C GLN A 165 1.87 -11.53 -4.58
N HIS A 166 2.93 -10.96 -5.16
CA HIS A 166 4.25 -11.59 -5.26
C HIS A 166 4.92 -11.79 -3.90
N TYR A 167 5.49 -12.98 -3.69
CA TYR A 167 6.20 -13.36 -2.47
C TYR A 167 7.28 -12.35 -2.07
N GLU A 168 8.17 -11.98 -2.99
CA GLU A 168 9.27 -11.05 -2.72
C GLU A 168 8.78 -9.65 -2.31
N TYR A 169 7.67 -9.21 -2.90
CA TYR A 169 7.04 -7.95 -2.49
C TYR A 169 6.42 -8.05 -1.10
N LEU A 170 5.69 -9.14 -0.81
CA LEU A 170 5.08 -9.38 0.50
C LEU A 170 6.15 -9.42 1.60
N LEU A 171 7.20 -10.22 1.40
CA LEU A 171 8.31 -10.34 2.35
C LEU A 171 8.96 -8.99 2.62
N ARG A 172 9.32 -8.26 1.57
CA ARG A 172 9.91 -6.92 1.70
C ARG A 172 8.98 -5.95 2.44
N GLN A 173 7.66 -5.98 2.20
CA GLN A 173 6.74 -5.10 2.90
C GLN A 173 6.60 -5.47 4.38
N LEU A 174 6.55 -6.75 4.73
CA LEU A 174 6.53 -7.21 6.11
C LEU A 174 7.80 -6.75 6.86
N GLN A 175 8.98 -6.95 6.26
CA GLN A 175 10.25 -6.47 6.82
C GLN A 175 10.25 -4.95 6.99
N TRP A 176 9.83 -4.18 5.98
CA TRP A 176 9.81 -2.72 6.07
C TRP A 176 8.83 -2.18 7.11
N ILE A 177 7.70 -2.87 7.33
CA ILE A 177 6.76 -2.52 8.39
C ILE A 177 7.41 -2.82 9.76
N ARG A 178 7.94 -4.03 9.96
CA ARG A 178 8.60 -4.44 11.20
C ARG A 178 9.74 -3.48 11.57
N ASP A 179 10.56 -3.12 10.61
CA ASP A 179 11.76 -2.29 10.81
C ASP A 179 11.44 -0.78 10.83
N GLY A 180 10.16 -0.38 10.77
CA GLY A 180 9.71 1.01 10.80
C GLY A 180 10.04 1.82 9.55
N ARG A 181 10.50 1.19 8.46
CA ARG A 181 10.80 1.86 7.18
C ARG A 181 9.53 2.28 6.45
N ARG A 182 8.45 1.53 6.60
CA ARG A 182 7.14 1.87 6.05
C ARG A 182 6.32 2.65 7.07
N LYS A 183 6.47 3.98 7.07
CA LYS A 183 5.90 4.90 8.08
C LYS A 183 4.37 4.94 8.11
N ASN A 184 3.70 4.69 6.99
CA ASN A 184 2.23 4.64 6.90
C ASN A 184 1.62 3.30 7.32
N ALA A 185 2.40 2.42 7.94
CA ALA A 185 1.90 1.13 8.42
C ALA A 185 0.87 1.32 9.54
N ASN A 186 -0.17 0.46 9.53
CA ASN A 186 -1.13 0.44 10.63
C ASN A 186 -0.43 0.01 11.93
N PRO A 187 -0.57 0.77 13.04
CA PRO A 187 0.09 0.46 14.30
C PRO A 187 -0.24 -0.94 14.85
N ALA A 188 -1.49 -1.43 14.64
CA ALA A 188 -1.87 -2.78 15.06
C ALA A 188 -1.11 -3.86 14.26
N MET A 189 -0.92 -3.66 12.94
CA MET A 189 -0.11 -4.56 12.13
C MET A 189 1.35 -4.55 12.57
N LEU A 190 1.92 -3.37 12.82
CA LEU A 190 3.29 -3.26 13.35
C LEU A 190 3.44 -4.01 14.68
N ALA A 191 2.51 -3.84 15.62
CA ALA A 191 2.55 -4.51 16.92
C ALA A 191 2.52 -6.04 16.79
N LEU A 192 1.78 -6.58 15.79
CA LEU A 192 1.69 -8.02 15.55
C LEU A 192 2.97 -8.64 15.01
N ILE A 193 3.74 -7.90 14.19
CA ILE A 193 4.90 -8.46 13.47
C ILE A 193 6.25 -7.99 14.02
N LYS A 194 6.26 -7.03 14.95
CA LYS A 194 7.47 -6.36 15.47
C LYS A 194 8.54 -7.34 15.97
N GLU A 195 8.13 -8.39 16.66
CA GLU A 195 9.04 -9.37 17.24
C GLU A 195 9.25 -10.62 16.34
N MET A 196 8.73 -10.61 15.11
CA MET A 196 8.91 -11.73 14.18
C MET A 196 10.27 -11.66 13.50
N ASP A 197 10.99 -12.77 13.46
CA ASP A 197 12.23 -12.89 12.70
C ASP A 197 12.00 -13.01 11.19
N ASP A 198 13.06 -12.88 10.40
CA ASP A 198 12.98 -12.95 8.93
C ASP A 198 12.45 -14.30 8.43
N LYS A 199 12.76 -15.40 9.13
CA LYS A 199 12.26 -16.72 8.78
C LYS A 199 10.74 -16.80 8.93
N THR A 200 10.20 -16.32 10.05
CA THR A 200 8.75 -16.27 10.30
C THR A 200 8.03 -15.40 9.27
N LEU A 201 8.58 -14.22 8.94
CA LEU A 201 8.00 -13.34 7.92
C LEU A 201 8.03 -13.98 6.52
N ALA A 202 9.12 -14.70 6.18
CA ALA A 202 9.23 -15.42 4.91
C ALA A 202 8.20 -16.57 4.81
N ILE A 203 7.97 -17.31 5.89
CA ILE A 203 6.97 -18.38 5.96
C ILE A 203 5.56 -17.82 5.74
N ILE A 204 5.22 -16.70 6.38
CA ILE A 204 3.92 -16.03 6.19
C ILE A 204 3.78 -15.53 4.76
N ALA A 205 4.79 -14.85 4.23
CA ALA A 205 4.78 -14.30 2.86
C ALA A 205 4.63 -15.42 1.81
N ASP A 206 5.30 -16.56 2.00
CA ASP A 206 5.19 -17.70 1.09
C ASP A 206 3.76 -18.27 1.07
N TYR A 207 3.17 -18.51 2.24
CA TYR A 207 1.78 -18.95 2.32
C TYR A 207 0.83 -17.96 1.65
N VAL A 208 0.93 -16.66 1.98
CA VAL A 208 0.05 -15.61 1.44
C VAL A 208 0.17 -15.49 -0.09
N SER A 209 1.38 -15.64 -0.65
CA SER A 209 1.61 -15.59 -2.10
C SER A 209 0.91 -16.72 -2.87
N ARG A 210 0.45 -17.75 -2.16
CA ARG A 210 -0.26 -18.92 -2.71
C ARG A 210 -1.75 -18.88 -2.51
N ILE A 211 -2.28 -17.93 -1.73
CA ILE A 211 -3.72 -17.73 -1.63
C ILE A 211 -4.23 -17.30 -3.01
N PRO A 212 -5.14 -18.06 -3.63
CA PRO A 212 -5.62 -17.73 -4.97
C PRO A 212 -6.29 -16.35 -4.98
N ALA A 213 -5.97 -15.54 -5.97
CA ALA A 213 -6.71 -14.30 -6.18
C ALA A 213 -8.18 -14.63 -6.56
N ALA A 214 -9.14 -13.96 -5.93
CA ALA A 214 -10.54 -14.11 -6.31
C ALA A 214 -10.76 -13.65 -7.76
N LYS A 215 -11.61 -14.38 -8.49
CA LYS A 215 -11.99 -14.07 -9.86
C LYS A 215 -12.87 -12.83 -9.89
#